data_43fe3f26b1a6a908bc539cc2c96ad511
#
_entry.id   43fe3f26b1a6a908bc539cc2c96ad511
#
_cell.length_a   1.000
_cell.length_b   1.000
_cell.length_c   1.000
_cell.angle_alpha   90.00
_cell.angle_beta   90.00
_cell.angle_gamma   90.00
#
_symmetry.space_group_name_H-M   'P 1'
#
loop_
_entity.id
_entity.type
_entity.pdbx_description
1 polymer ?
#
loop_
_entity_poly.entity_id
_entity_poly.type
_entity_poly.pdbx_seq_one_letter_code
_entity_poly.pdbx_strand_id
1 'polypeptide(L)'
;MEKADYNIASVTKALQLIDLLSRKNGQLSVQALAEKLDVSPSNVTRLLQTMRDAGFVEKSPKTNRYLLSNKFYVVTSNMLYSNECIQKY
;
A
#
# COMPACT_ATOMS: atom_id res chain seq x y z
N MET A 1 -16.43 -20.18 -0.17
CA MET A 1 -15.27 -20.61 0.54
C MET A 1 -14.91 -19.63 1.64
N GLU A 2 -14.68 -20.17 2.78
CA GLU A 2 -14.44 -19.34 3.93
C GLU A 2 -13.02 -18.77 3.93
N LYS A 3 -12.87 -17.69 4.62
CA LYS A 3 -11.55 -17.10 4.80
C LYS A 3 -10.72 -17.96 5.70
N ALA A 4 -9.49 -18.06 5.36
CA ALA A 4 -8.58 -18.83 6.18
C ALA A 4 -8.34 -18.11 7.49
N ASP A 5 -8.27 -18.90 8.56
CA ASP A 5 -7.99 -18.34 9.86
C ASP A 5 -6.57 -17.80 9.97
N TYR A 6 -5.69 -18.22 9.08
CA TYR A 6 -4.31 -17.78 9.11
C TYR A 6 -4.09 -16.45 8.39
N ASN A 7 -5.16 -15.83 7.88
CA ASN A 7 -5.01 -14.50 7.30
C ASN A 7 -4.61 -13.51 8.38
N ILE A 8 -3.66 -12.68 8.03
CA ILE A 8 -3.20 -11.62 8.93
C ILE A 8 -3.87 -10.32 8.51
N ALA A 9 -4.73 -9.82 9.38
CA ALA A 9 -5.55 -8.67 9.05
C ALA A 9 -4.74 -7.45 8.66
N SER A 10 -3.62 -7.21 9.34
CA SER A 10 -2.81 -6.04 9.03
C SER A 10 -2.20 -6.13 7.63
N VAL A 11 -1.84 -7.32 7.19
CA VAL A 11 -1.31 -7.49 5.84
C VAL A 11 -2.40 -7.21 4.82
N THR A 12 -3.60 -7.72 5.06
CA THR A 12 -4.73 -7.45 4.17
C THR A 12 -4.99 -5.95 4.05
N LYS A 13 -4.97 -5.26 5.19
CA LYS A 13 -5.22 -3.82 5.18
C LYS A 13 -4.09 -3.07 4.49
N ALA A 14 -2.85 -3.52 4.65
CA ALA A 14 -1.72 -2.89 3.98
C ALA A 14 -1.85 -3.03 2.47
N LEU A 15 -2.26 -4.18 1.99
CA LEU A 15 -2.44 -4.39 0.56
C LEU A 15 -3.57 -3.53 0.00
N GLN A 16 -4.66 -3.40 0.76
CA GLN A 16 -5.74 -2.52 0.37
C GLN A 16 -5.29 -1.07 0.34
N LEU A 17 -4.43 -0.69 1.27
CA LEU A 17 -3.88 0.67 1.33
C LEU A 17 -3.05 0.95 0.09
N ILE A 18 -2.23 0.01 -0.33
CA ILE A 18 -1.44 0.14 -1.55
C ILE A 18 -2.35 0.36 -2.74
N ASP A 19 -3.42 -0.43 -2.82
CA ASP A 19 -4.36 -0.30 -3.91
C ASP A 19 -4.98 1.10 -3.96
N LEU A 20 -5.36 1.61 -2.79
CA LEU A 20 -5.94 2.95 -2.71
C LEU A 20 -4.95 4.02 -3.14
N LEU A 21 -3.70 3.91 -2.67
CA LEU A 21 -2.68 4.91 -3.01
C LEU A 21 -2.25 4.83 -4.45
N SER A 22 -2.49 3.72 -5.11
CA SER A 22 -2.09 3.56 -6.51
C SER A 22 -3.07 4.24 -7.46
N ARG A 23 -4.21 4.66 -6.95
CA ARG A 23 -5.24 5.20 -7.81
C ARG A 23 -5.06 6.68 -8.05
N LYS A 24 -5.57 7.08 -9.13
CA LYS A 24 -5.74 8.46 -9.56
C LYS A 24 -4.66 9.41 -9.07
N ASN A 25 -4.88 10.15 -8.03
CA ASN A 25 -3.91 11.14 -7.57
C ASN A 25 -2.84 10.57 -6.68
N GLY A 26 -3.07 9.43 -6.14
CA GLY A 26 -2.04 8.71 -5.41
C GLY A 26 -1.60 9.36 -4.10
N GLN A 27 -2.38 10.30 -3.57
CA GLN A 27 -2.04 10.94 -2.30
C GLN A 27 -3.26 10.98 -1.41
N LEU A 28 -3.14 10.40 -0.23
CA LEU A 28 -4.24 10.36 0.71
C LEU A 28 -3.74 10.65 2.12
N SER A 29 -4.60 11.28 2.90
CA SER A 29 -4.32 11.56 4.30
C SER A 29 -4.65 10.34 5.16
N VAL A 30 -4.15 10.37 6.40
CA VAL A 30 -4.49 9.31 7.35
C VAL A 30 -6.00 9.22 7.54
N GLN A 31 -6.66 10.38 7.63
CA GLN A 31 -8.11 10.39 7.82
C GLN A 31 -8.83 9.70 6.67
N ALA A 32 -8.46 10.05 5.46
CA ALA A 32 -9.11 9.47 4.29
C ALA A 32 -8.87 7.97 4.22
N LEU A 33 -7.66 7.54 4.51
CA LEU A 33 -7.34 6.12 4.50
C LEU A 33 -8.10 5.37 5.57
N ALA A 34 -8.21 5.96 6.75
CA ALA A 34 -8.94 5.33 7.84
C ALA A 34 -10.39 5.10 7.47
N GLU A 35 -11.00 6.08 6.83
CA GLU A 35 -12.39 5.95 6.40
C GLU A 35 -12.55 4.87 5.34
N LYS A 36 -11.66 4.88 4.35
CA LYS A 36 -11.79 3.95 3.24
C LYS A 36 -11.49 2.52 3.65
N LEU A 37 -10.60 2.34 4.60
CA LEU A 37 -10.21 1.01 5.06
C LEU A 37 -11.06 0.53 6.23
N ASP A 38 -11.86 1.41 6.80
CA ASP A 38 -12.71 1.10 7.95
C ASP A 38 -11.87 0.61 9.13
N VAL A 39 -10.81 1.34 9.41
CA VAL A 39 -9.96 1.08 10.56
C VAL A 39 -9.67 2.41 11.26
N SER A 40 -9.18 2.32 12.48
CA SER A 40 -8.88 3.53 13.23
C SER A 40 -7.68 4.27 12.63
N PRO A 41 -7.63 5.59 12.80
CA PRO A 41 -6.47 6.35 12.35
C PRO A 41 -5.16 5.88 12.97
N SER A 42 -5.20 5.42 14.22
CA SER A 42 -4.01 4.87 14.87
C SER A 42 -3.48 3.68 14.12
N ASN A 43 -4.36 2.78 13.71
CA ASN A 43 -3.95 1.60 12.98
C ASN A 43 -3.40 1.96 11.61
N VAL A 44 -4.03 2.94 10.95
CA VAL A 44 -3.51 3.41 9.66
C VAL A 44 -2.12 3.98 9.82
N THR A 45 -1.91 4.78 10.87
CA THR A 45 -0.60 5.36 11.12
C THR A 45 0.46 4.28 11.30
N ARG A 46 0.12 3.23 12.03
CA ARG A 46 1.05 2.13 12.26
C ARG A 46 1.38 1.40 10.97
N LEU A 47 0.37 1.18 10.14
CA LEU A 47 0.58 0.55 8.84
C LEU A 47 1.51 1.40 7.98
N LEU A 48 1.21 2.70 7.89
CA LEU A 48 2.00 3.61 7.08
C LEU A 48 3.43 3.69 7.57
N GLN A 49 3.62 3.74 8.89
CA GLN A 49 4.97 3.82 9.44
C GLN A 49 5.77 2.57 9.06
N THR A 50 5.14 1.42 9.17
CA THR A 50 5.80 0.17 8.82
C THR A 50 6.16 0.15 7.34
N MET A 51 5.25 0.63 6.49
CA MET A 51 5.49 0.64 5.06
C MET A 51 6.54 1.67 4.67
N ARG A 52 6.61 2.79 5.38
CA ARG A 52 7.66 3.78 5.16
C ARG A 52 9.02 3.20 5.54
N ASP A 53 9.08 2.51 6.66
CA ASP A 53 10.32 1.90 7.12
C ASP A 53 10.81 0.86 6.11
N ALA A 54 9.89 0.20 5.45
CA ALA A 54 10.24 -0.77 4.40
C ALA A 54 10.55 -0.09 3.07
N GLY A 55 10.30 1.20 2.96
CA GLY A 55 10.65 1.95 1.76
C GLY A 55 9.56 2.02 0.70
N PHE A 56 8.36 1.54 1.01
CA PHE A 56 7.30 1.49 0.00
C PHE A 56 6.38 2.71 -0.02
N VAL A 57 6.39 3.49 1.06
CA VAL A 57 5.50 4.64 1.19
C VAL A 57 6.31 5.86 1.59
N GLU A 58 5.91 7.01 1.09
CA GLU A 58 6.54 8.29 1.44
C GLU A 58 5.46 9.24 1.91
N LYS A 59 5.89 10.25 2.64
CA LYS A 59 4.99 11.28 3.11
C LYS A 59 5.41 12.61 2.51
N SER A 60 4.45 13.29 1.87
CA SER A 60 4.72 14.59 1.29
C SER A 60 4.94 15.62 2.39
N PRO A 61 6.08 16.32 2.41
CA PRO A 61 6.31 17.32 3.43
C PRO A 61 5.40 18.54 3.28
N LYS A 62 4.84 18.74 2.11
CA LYS A 62 4.00 19.91 1.89
C LYS A 62 2.56 19.68 2.30
N THR A 63 2.04 18.48 2.07
CA THR A 63 0.63 18.20 2.27
C THR A 63 0.35 17.26 3.42
N ASN A 64 1.38 16.61 3.95
CA ASN A 64 1.24 15.57 4.97
C ASN A 64 0.42 14.38 4.49
N ARG A 65 0.28 14.25 3.18
CA ARG A 65 -0.40 13.09 2.61
C ARG A 65 0.61 12.03 2.25
N TYR A 66 0.15 10.81 2.19
CA TYR A 66 1.01 9.67 1.90
C TYR A 66 0.85 9.24 0.47
N LEU A 67 1.94 8.71 -0.10
CA LEU A 67 1.95 8.25 -1.48
C LEU A 67 2.92 7.08 -1.61
N LEU A 68 2.76 6.31 -2.68
CA LEU A 68 3.65 5.19 -2.94
C LEU A 68 5.00 5.71 -3.40
N SER A 69 6.06 5.01 -2.98
CA SER A 69 7.41 5.41 -3.32
C SER A 69 7.86 4.80 -4.65
N ASN A 70 9.03 5.24 -5.11
CA ASN A 70 9.61 4.71 -6.34
C ASN A 70 9.99 3.24 -6.23
N LYS A 71 10.01 2.70 -5.02
CA LYS A 71 10.35 1.29 -4.86
C LYS A 71 9.41 0.39 -5.65
N PHE A 72 8.18 0.85 -5.86
CA PHE A 72 7.23 0.08 -6.65
C PHE A 72 7.65 -0.03 -8.10
N TYR A 73 8.37 0.96 -8.60
CA TYR A 73 8.91 0.86 -9.96
C TYR A 73 9.95 -0.25 -10.03
N VAL A 74 10.80 -0.35 -9.01
CA VAL A 74 11.82 -1.39 -8.97
C VAL A 74 11.16 -2.77 -8.94
N VAL A 75 10.18 -2.94 -8.06
CA VAL A 75 9.47 -4.21 -7.96
C VAL A 75 8.78 -4.55 -9.26
N THR A 76 8.10 -3.57 -9.86
CA THR A 76 7.40 -3.77 -11.11
C THR A 76 8.37 -4.11 -12.24
N SER A 77 9.51 -3.42 -12.28
CA SER A 77 10.53 -3.70 -13.30
C SER A 77 11.02 -5.13 -13.19
N ASN A 78 11.27 -5.57 -11.96
CA ASN A 78 11.70 -6.95 -11.75
C ASN A 78 10.68 -7.94 -12.28
N MET A 79 9.41 -7.64 -12.05
CA MET A 79 8.33 -8.49 -12.53
C MET A 79 8.26 -8.50 -14.06
N LEU A 80 8.43 -7.33 -14.67
CA LEU A 80 8.33 -7.22 -16.11
C LEU A 80 9.46 -7.97 -16.82
N TYR A 81 10.62 -8.06 -16.19
CA TYR A 81 11.72 -8.80 -16.76
C TYR A 81 11.64 -10.29 -16.47
N SER A 82 10.64 -10.70 -15.71
CA SER A 82 10.42 -12.12 -15.44
C SER A 82 9.62 -12.72 -16.58
N ASN A 83 10.18 -13.74 -17.20
CA ASN A 83 9.48 -14.40 -18.29
C ASN A 83 8.16 -14.99 -17.86
N GLU A 84 8.10 -15.48 -16.65
CA GLU A 84 6.88 -16.10 -16.15
C GLU A 84 5.76 -15.11 -16.08
N CYS A 85 6.06 -13.91 -15.59
CA CYS A 85 5.06 -12.87 -15.45
C CYS A 85 4.57 -12.40 -16.81
N ILE A 86 5.51 -12.23 -17.75
CA ILE A 86 5.17 -11.74 -19.08
C ILE A 86 4.33 -12.74 -19.84
N GLN A 87 4.63 -14.00 -19.70
CA GLN A 87 3.94 -15.03 -20.48
C GLN A 87 2.49 -15.18 -20.10
N LYS A 88 2.09 -14.67 -18.96
CA LYS A 88 0.70 -14.77 -18.55
C LYS A 88 -0.19 -13.78 -19.29
N TYR A 89 0.38 -12.85 -19.91
CA TYR A 89 -0.34 -11.80 -20.62
C TYR A 89 0.17 -11.69 -22.03
#